data_8d1fbfb2c722388450523d5f4924286d
#
_entry.id   8d1fbfb2c722388450523d5f4924286d
#
_cell.length_a   1.000
_cell.length_b   1.000
_cell.length_c   1.000
_cell.angle_alpha   90.00
_cell.angle_beta   90.00
_cell.angle_gamma   90.00
#
_symmetry.space_group_name_H-M   'P 1'
#
loop_
_entity.id
_entity.type
_entity.pdbx_description
1 polymer ?
#
loop_
_entity_poly.entity_id
_entity_poly.type
_entity_poly.pdbx_seq_one_letter_code
_entity_poly.pdbx_strand_id
1 'polypeptide(L)'
;MITFTLCLLALIVGYFTYGRLMERVFGPDDRKTPALTKADGVDYIPLPTWKIFMIQFLNIAGLGPIFGAIMGAKFGSSSYLWIVLGSIFAGAVHDYFAGMLSLRHEGESLPEIIGRYLGLTTKQIMRGFTVILMILVGSVFVAGPAGLLAKLTPESLDATFWIIVVFAYYILATLLPVDKIIGKIYPLFAIALLFMAVGILVMLYVNHPALPELWDGLQNTNPEASELPIFPIMFVSIACGAISGFHATQSPLMARCMTSERHGRPVFYGAMITEGIVALIWAAAATYFFHENGMEESNASVIVDAITKEWLGTIGGVLAILGVIAAPITSGDTAFRSARLIVADFLGLEQKSMRRRLYICIPMFVAAIGLLLYSLRDANGFNMIWRYFAWANQTLAVFTLSAITVYLAVSKKPYVITLIPALFMTSVCSTYICIAPEGLGLSHAISYYIGVGCVVVAIVWFFVWLSKQKTRKLSE
;
A
#
# COMPACT_ATOMS: atom_id res chain seq x y z
N MET A 1 3.73 24.12 11.67
CA MET A 1 2.28 23.75 11.84
C MET A 1 1.38 24.20 10.69
N ILE A 2 1.64 25.34 10.05
CA ILE A 2 0.78 25.84 8.95
C ILE A 2 0.83 24.89 7.75
N THR A 3 2.02 24.50 7.31
CA THR A 3 2.19 23.51 6.23
C THR A 3 1.46 22.21 6.52
N PHE A 4 1.60 21.65 7.72
CA PHE A 4 0.88 20.43 8.12
C PHE A 4 -0.64 20.61 7.99
N THR A 5 -1.18 21.70 8.51
CA THR A 5 -2.63 21.98 8.44
C THR A 5 -3.10 22.14 6.99
N LEU A 6 -2.35 22.86 6.14
CA LEU A 6 -2.66 23.01 4.72
C LEU A 6 -2.60 21.67 3.99
N CYS A 7 -1.64 20.81 4.28
CA CYS A 7 -1.52 19.47 3.76
C CYS A 7 -2.72 18.59 4.15
N LEU A 8 -3.14 18.64 5.41
CA LEU A 8 -4.32 17.91 5.90
C LEU A 8 -5.60 18.38 5.19
N LEU A 9 -5.78 19.69 5.07
CA LEU A 9 -6.91 20.27 4.35
C LEU A 9 -6.89 19.91 2.86
N ALA A 10 -5.71 19.89 2.22
CA ALA A 10 -5.57 19.51 0.83
C ALA A 10 -6.00 18.05 0.57
N LEU A 11 -5.67 17.11 1.47
CA LEU A 11 -6.14 15.72 1.39
C LEU A 11 -7.68 15.65 1.45
N ILE A 12 -8.29 16.35 2.40
CA ILE A 12 -9.75 16.40 2.56
C ILE A 12 -10.41 17.02 1.32
N VAL A 13 -9.93 18.18 0.86
CA VAL A 13 -10.43 18.84 -0.34
C VAL A 13 -10.24 17.98 -1.58
N GLY A 14 -9.10 17.29 -1.70
CA GLY A 14 -8.80 16.35 -2.77
C GLY A 14 -9.84 15.23 -2.89
N TYR A 15 -10.32 14.68 -1.78
CA TYR A 15 -11.42 13.71 -1.79
C TYR A 15 -12.72 14.28 -2.37
N PHE A 16 -13.09 15.50 -1.99
CA PHE A 16 -14.35 16.11 -2.42
C PHE A 16 -14.29 16.71 -3.84
N THR A 17 -13.12 17.03 -4.35
CA THR A 17 -12.92 17.64 -5.67
C THR A 17 -12.40 16.64 -6.69
N TYR A 18 -11.13 16.26 -6.56
CA TYR A 18 -10.47 15.36 -7.52
C TYR A 18 -11.04 13.94 -7.47
N GLY A 19 -11.42 13.45 -6.28
CA GLY A 19 -12.12 12.17 -6.15
C GLY A 19 -13.46 12.13 -6.86
N ARG A 20 -14.25 13.22 -6.85
CA ARG A 20 -15.47 13.34 -7.65
C ARG A 20 -15.20 13.40 -9.16
N LEU A 21 -14.10 14.04 -9.55
CA LEU A 21 -13.67 14.04 -10.95
C LEU A 21 -13.34 12.62 -11.42
N MET A 22 -12.60 11.84 -10.64
CA MET A 22 -12.27 10.44 -10.97
C MET A 22 -13.53 9.58 -11.09
N GLU A 23 -14.49 9.76 -10.17
CA GLU A 23 -15.79 9.09 -10.24
C GLU A 23 -16.55 9.42 -11.54
N ARG A 24 -16.58 10.69 -11.96
CA ARG A 24 -17.19 11.10 -13.23
C ARG A 24 -16.45 10.54 -14.44
N VAL A 25 -15.11 10.52 -14.40
CA VAL A 25 -14.28 9.94 -15.49
C VAL A 25 -14.54 8.44 -15.63
N PHE A 26 -14.65 7.71 -14.51
CA PHE A 26 -14.97 6.28 -14.57
C PHE A 26 -16.41 6.05 -15.03
N GLY A 27 -17.38 6.78 -14.51
CA GLY A 27 -18.82 6.64 -14.80
C GLY A 27 -19.40 5.35 -14.21
N PRO A 28 -19.54 5.26 -12.85
CA PRO A 28 -20.23 4.13 -12.23
C PRO A 28 -21.69 4.11 -12.62
N ASP A 29 -22.24 2.91 -12.84
CA ASP A 29 -23.64 2.67 -13.20
C ASP A 29 -24.34 1.71 -12.21
N ASP A 30 -25.59 1.34 -12.50
CA ASP A 30 -26.45 0.51 -11.65
C ASP A 30 -26.42 -0.98 -12.02
N ARG A 31 -25.36 -1.44 -12.71
CA ARG A 31 -25.18 -2.87 -13.00
C ARG A 31 -25.08 -3.71 -11.74
N LYS A 32 -25.55 -4.95 -11.82
CA LYS A 32 -25.38 -5.91 -10.72
C LYS A 32 -23.90 -6.25 -10.55
N THR A 33 -23.43 -6.16 -9.31
CA THR A 33 -22.04 -6.44 -8.95
C THR A 33 -21.78 -7.95 -8.75
N PRO A 34 -20.51 -8.40 -8.79
CA PRO A 34 -20.16 -9.80 -8.55
C PRO A 34 -20.64 -10.35 -7.19
N ALA A 35 -20.68 -9.51 -6.16
CA ALA A 35 -21.22 -9.88 -4.85
C ALA A 35 -22.67 -10.40 -4.92
N LEU A 36 -23.47 -9.89 -5.88
CA LEU A 36 -24.88 -10.24 -6.06
C LEU A 36 -25.08 -11.36 -7.08
N THR A 37 -24.18 -11.48 -8.08
CA THR A 37 -24.33 -12.43 -9.20
C THR A 37 -23.57 -13.73 -9.00
N LYS A 38 -22.49 -13.72 -8.20
CA LYS A 38 -21.58 -14.85 -7.98
C LYS A 38 -21.43 -15.24 -6.51
N ALA A 39 -22.40 -14.90 -5.65
CA ALA A 39 -22.32 -15.19 -4.22
C ALA A 39 -22.00 -16.69 -3.97
N ASP A 40 -20.88 -16.98 -3.31
CA ASP A 40 -20.38 -18.33 -3.03
C ASP A 40 -20.26 -18.64 -1.53
N GLY A 41 -20.49 -17.62 -0.67
CA GLY A 41 -20.35 -17.72 0.79
C GLY A 41 -18.91 -17.87 1.29
N VAL A 42 -17.90 -17.61 0.44
CA VAL A 42 -16.48 -17.72 0.79
C VAL A 42 -15.71 -16.44 0.49
N ASP A 43 -15.65 -16.04 -0.78
CA ASP A 43 -14.92 -14.86 -1.25
C ASP A 43 -15.89 -13.82 -1.88
N TYR A 44 -17.07 -14.24 -2.36
CA TYR A 44 -18.14 -13.39 -2.90
C TYR A 44 -19.30 -13.29 -1.88
N ILE A 45 -19.22 -12.29 -1.01
CA ILE A 45 -20.19 -12.10 0.09
C ILE A 45 -20.64 -10.64 0.12
N PRO A 46 -21.92 -10.31 -0.11
CA PRO A 46 -22.40 -8.93 -0.04
C PRO A 46 -22.27 -8.37 1.38
N LEU A 47 -21.56 -7.27 1.52
CA LEU A 47 -21.35 -6.56 2.78
C LEU A 47 -21.87 -5.12 2.69
N PRO A 48 -22.27 -4.51 3.83
CA PRO A 48 -22.62 -3.10 3.87
C PRO A 48 -21.40 -2.20 3.62
N THR A 49 -21.61 -1.08 2.93
CA THR A 49 -20.53 -0.18 2.44
C THR A 49 -19.57 0.27 3.53
N TRP A 50 -20.07 0.61 4.72
CA TRP A 50 -19.21 1.05 5.84
C TRP A 50 -18.24 -0.05 6.29
N LYS A 51 -18.68 -1.32 6.28
CA LYS A 51 -17.79 -2.46 6.58
C LYS A 51 -16.73 -2.63 5.49
N ILE A 52 -17.14 -2.54 4.23
CA ILE A 52 -16.21 -2.66 3.10
C ILE A 52 -15.16 -1.55 3.16
N PHE A 53 -15.57 -0.30 3.47
CA PHE A 53 -14.63 0.80 3.67
C PHE A 53 -13.63 0.52 4.80
N MET A 54 -14.12 0.10 5.98
CA MET A 54 -13.26 -0.22 7.12
C MET A 54 -12.28 -1.37 6.81
N ILE A 55 -12.75 -2.40 6.11
CA ILE A 55 -11.91 -3.53 5.72
C ILE A 55 -10.89 -3.10 4.67
N GLN A 56 -11.30 -2.34 3.64
CA GLN A 56 -10.39 -1.83 2.61
C GLN A 56 -9.33 -0.92 3.24
N PHE A 57 -9.74 0.05 4.07
CA PHE A 57 -8.82 0.94 4.77
C PHE A 57 -7.79 0.15 5.59
N LEU A 58 -8.22 -0.83 6.38
CA LEU A 58 -7.32 -1.61 7.20
C LEU A 58 -6.41 -2.54 6.37
N ASN A 59 -6.92 -3.08 5.25
CA ASN A 59 -6.13 -3.91 4.34
C ASN A 59 -4.98 -3.14 3.70
N ILE A 60 -5.17 -1.87 3.38
CA ILE A 60 -4.16 -1.03 2.76
C ILE A 60 -3.27 -0.35 3.81
N ALA A 61 -3.83 0.10 4.92
CA ALA A 61 -3.14 0.81 6.00
C ALA A 61 -2.32 -0.13 6.91
N GLY A 62 -1.44 -0.97 6.33
CA GLY A 62 -0.52 -1.82 7.07
C GLY A 62 0.56 -1.03 7.82
N LEU A 63 1.80 -1.51 7.80
CA LEU A 63 2.94 -0.78 8.37
C LEU A 63 3.36 0.44 7.52
N GLY A 64 3.03 0.44 6.24
CA GLY A 64 3.52 1.43 5.27
C GLY A 64 3.22 2.89 5.62
N PRO A 65 1.97 3.30 5.90
CA PRO A 65 1.62 4.67 6.23
C PRO A 65 2.16 5.12 7.61
N ILE A 66 2.59 4.19 8.45
CA ILE A 66 3.20 4.47 9.75
C ILE A 66 4.73 4.46 9.63
N PHE A 67 5.31 3.29 9.40
CA PHE A 67 6.77 3.12 9.36
C PHE A 67 7.41 3.87 8.17
N GLY A 68 6.78 3.78 7.00
CA GLY A 68 7.26 4.51 5.81
C GLY A 68 7.21 6.02 6.00
N ALA A 69 6.14 6.55 6.62
CA ALA A 69 6.02 7.97 6.91
C ALA A 69 7.03 8.43 7.97
N ILE A 70 7.26 7.64 9.02
CA ILE A 70 8.31 7.90 10.03
C ILE A 70 9.68 8.00 9.37
N MET A 71 10.06 7.02 8.55
CA MET A 71 11.34 7.03 7.86
C MET A 71 11.43 8.16 6.83
N GLY A 72 10.30 8.47 6.16
CA GLY A 72 10.19 9.58 5.22
C GLY A 72 10.32 10.96 5.87
N ALA A 73 9.95 11.11 7.14
CA ALA A 73 10.06 12.36 7.88
C ALA A 73 11.51 12.89 7.96
N LYS A 74 12.51 12.01 7.87
CA LYS A 74 13.93 12.40 7.81
C LYS A 74 14.29 13.26 6.59
N PHE A 75 13.44 13.28 5.54
CA PHE A 75 13.64 14.11 4.34
C PHE A 75 13.00 15.50 4.43
N GLY A 76 12.53 15.91 5.62
CA GLY A 76 11.96 17.22 5.86
C GLY A 76 10.59 17.46 5.21
N SER A 77 10.28 18.71 4.88
CA SER A 77 8.98 19.14 4.32
C SER A 77 8.64 18.50 2.97
N SER A 78 9.61 18.01 2.22
CA SER A 78 9.43 17.26 0.98
C SER A 78 8.56 16.04 1.17
N SER A 79 8.64 15.37 2.35
CA SER A 79 7.83 14.20 2.70
C SER A 79 6.34 14.54 2.75
N TYR A 80 5.96 15.69 3.33
CA TYR A 80 4.57 16.13 3.40
C TYR A 80 3.98 16.38 2.01
N LEU A 81 4.75 17.03 1.13
CA LEU A 81 4.32 17.25 -0.25
C LEU A 81 4.09 15.93 -0.98
N TRP A 82 5.02 14.98 -0.84
CA TRP A 82 4.87 13.69 -1.50
C TRP A 82 3.67 12.91 -0.97
N ILE A 83 3.46 12.87 0.35
CA ILE A 83 2.28 12.23 0.93
C ILE A 83 1.01 12.84 0.35
N VAL A 84 0.89 14.16 0.30
CA VAL A 84 -0.33 14.85 -0.17
C VAL A 84 -0.54 14.69 -1.67
N LEU A 85 0.45 15.06 -2.47
CA LEU A 85 0.34 15.03 -3.94
C LEU A 85 0.27 13.58 -4.44
N GLY A 86 1.08 12.70 -3.86
CA GLY A 86 1.08 11.28 -4.16
C GLY A 86 -0.27 10.63 -3.85
N SER A 87 -0.83 10.87 -2.66
CA SER A 87 -2.14 10.31 -2.27
C SER A 87 -3.26 10.81 -3.18
N ILE A 88 -3.34 12.11 -3.47
CA ILE A 88 -4.46 12.68 -4.25
C ILE A 88 -4.38 12.29 -5.72
N PHE A 89 -3.20 12.48 -6.36
CA PHE A 89 -3.06 12.43 -7.81
C PHE A 89 -2.52 11.09 -8.34
N ALA A 90 -1.95 10.28 -7.47
CA ALA A 90 -1.41 8.97 -7.84
C ALA A 90 -2.08 7.82 -7.09
N GLY A 91 -1.95 7.74 -5.76
CA GLY A 91 -2.41 6.60 -4.96
C GLY A 91 -3.92 6.41 -4.98
N ALA A 92 -4.70 7.45 -4.68
CA ALA A 92 -6.15 7.33 -4.67
C ALA A 92 -6.74 7.12 -6.08
N VAL A 93 -6.09 7.65 -7.13
CA VAL A 93 -6.43 7.36 -8.53
C VAL A 93 -6.15 5.90 -8.85
N HIS A 94 -4.95 5.42 -8.50
CA HIS A 94 -4.53 4.03 -8.67
C HIS A 94 -5.53 3.07 -8.01
N ASP A 95 -5.84 3.29 -6.73
CA ASP A 95 -6.72 2.42 -5.94
C ASP A 95 -8.15 2.44 -6.46
N TYR A 96 -8.67 3.63 -6.79
CA TYR A 96 -10.01 3.79 -7.33
C TYR A 96 -10.19 3.03 -8.64
N PHE A 97 -9.32 3.27 -9.61
CA PHE A 97 -9.46 2.60 -10.92
C PHE A 97 -9.14 1.11 -10.83
N ALA A 98 -8.15 0.68 -10.04
CA ALA A 98 -7.85 -0.74 -9.84
C ALA A 98 -9.05 -1.49 -9.23
N GLY A 99 -9.66 -0.93 -8.17
CA GLY A 99 -10.83 -1.50 -7.53
C GLY A 99 -12.06 -1.53 -8.45
N MET A 100 -12.33 -0.44 -9.16
CA MET A 100 -13.46 -0.36 -10.07
C MET A 100 -13.29 -1.23 -11.32
N LEU A 101 -12.07 -1.40 -11.83
CA LEU A 101 -11.80 -2.34 -12.91
C LEU A 101 -12.00 -3.79 -12.46
N SER A 102 -11.50 -4.14 -11.27
CA SER A 102 -11.77 -5.47 -10.70
C SER A 102 -13.27 -5.71 -10.55
N LEU A 103 -14.02 -4.72 -10.05
CA LEU A 103 -15.47 -4.82 -9.89
C LEU A 103 -16.16 -5.08 -11.24
N ARG A 104 -15.79 -4.38 -12.31
CA ARG A 104 -16.33 -4.56 -13.67
C ARG A 104 -15.90 -5.85 -14.36
N HIS A 105 -14.76 -6.38 -13.96
CA HIS A 105 -14.26 -7.66 -14.43
C HIS A 105 -14.50 -8.78 -13.41
N GLU A 106 -15.70 -8.79 -12.83
CA GLU A 106 -16.19 -9.92 -12.03
C GLU A 106 -15.35 -10.25 -10.78
N GLY A 107 -14.63 -9.27 -10.22
CA GLY A 107 -13.73 -9.46 -9.09
C GLY A 107 -12.39 -10.15 -9.47
N GLU A 108 -11.97 -10.04 -10.74
CA GLU A 108 -10.69 -10.58 -11.19
C GLU A 108 -9.50 -10.01 -10.41
N SER A 109 -8.47 -10.85 -10.23
CA SER A 109 -7.22 -10.46 -9.59
C SER A 109 -6.44 -9.44 -10.42
N LEU A 110 -5.53 -8.69 -9.77
CA LEU A 110 -4.75 -7.65 -10.45
C LEU A 110 -3.96 -8.16 -11.67
N PRO A 111 -3.25 -9.31 -11.64
CA PRO A 111 -2.56 -9.80 -12.83
C PRO A 111 -3.48 -10.11 -14.01
N GLU A 112 -4.73 -10.53 -13.74
CA GLU A 112 -5.73 -10.75 -14.80
C GLU A 112 -6.09 -9.44 -15.49
N ILE A 113 -6.33 -8.37 -14.70
CA ILE A 113 -6.61 -7.02 -15.20
C ILE A 113 -5.42 -6.49 -16.00
N ILE A 114 -4.19 -6.62 -15.48
CA ILE A 114 -2.97 -6.22 -16.18
C ILE A 114 -2.90 -6.96 -17.54
N GLY A 115 -3.18 -8.25 -17.55
CA GLY A 115 -3.16 -9.06 -18.78
C GLY A 115 -4.13 -8.60 -19.84
N ARG A 116 -5.32 -8.13 -19.46
CA ARG A 116 -6.33 -7.62 -20.41
C ARG A 116 -5.86 -6.38 -21.17
N TYR A 117 -5.08 -5.53 -20.51
CA TYR A 117 -4.68 -4.24 -21.08
C TYR A 117 -3.23 -4.20 -21.56
N LEU A 118 -2.31 -4.96 -20.94
CA LEU A 118 -0.88 -5.00 -21.28
C LEU A 118 -0.43 -6.31 -21.97
N GLY A 119 -1.34 -7.26 -22.14
CA GLY A 119 -1.09 -8.50 -22.86
C GLY A 119 -0.62 -9.68 -22.02
N LEU A 120 -0.59 -10.86 -22.64
CA LEU A 120 -0.39 -12.15 -21.96
C LEU A 120 0.99 -12.27 -21.31
N THR A 121 2.05 -11.82 -21.98
CA THR A 121 3.42 -11.89 -21.43
C THR A 121 3.53 -11.10 -20.13
N THR A 122 3.03 -9.86 -20.10
CA THR A 122 3.01 -9.02 -18.90
C THR A 122 2.17 -9.68 -17.80
N LYS A 123 1.03 -10.30 -18.14
CA LYS A 123 0.21 -11.05 -17.19
C LYS A 123 1.00 -12.14 -16.48
N GLN A 124 1.75 -12.97 -17.20
CA GLN A 124 2.48 -14.09 -16.61
C GLN A 124 3.63 -13.59 -15.71
N ILE A 125 4.36 -12.58 -16.16
CA ILE A 125 5.42 -11.96 -15.35
C ILE A 125 4.79 -11.38 -14.06
N MET A 126 3.71 -10.64 -14.18
CA MET A 126 3.05 -10.00 -13.02
C MET A 126 2.39 -10.99 -12.07
N ARG A 127 1.94 -12.15 -12.53
CA ARG A 127 1.47 -13.22 -11.63
C ARG A 127 2.57 -13.69 -10.69
N GLY A 128 3.73 -14.07 -11.22
CA GLY A 128 4.88 -14.49 -10.43
C GLY A 128 5.37 -13.36 -9.50
N PHE A 129 5.54 -12.16 -10.05
CA PHE A 129 5.97 -10.99 -9.29
C PHE A 129 5.03 -10.66 -8.13
N THR A 130 3.72 -10.65 -8.37
CA THR A 130 2.72 -10.34 -7.34
C THR A 130 2.68 -11.42 -6.25
N VAL A 131 2.79 -12.70 -6.59
CA VAL A 131 2.84 -13.78 -5.58
C VAL A 131 4.07 -13.63 -4.69
N ILE A 132 5.25 -13.38 -5.27
CA ILE A 132 6.48 -13.12 -4.50
C ILE A 132 6.30 -11.91 -3.60
N LEU A 133 5.77 -10.80 -4.13
CA LEU A 133 5.49 -9.61 -3.35
C LEU A 133 4.54 -9.91 -2.17
N MET A 134 3.48 -10.68 -2.38
CA MET A 134 2.52 -11.02 -1.32
C MET A 134 3.16 -11.85 -0.21
N ILE A 135 4.10 -12.75 -0.55
CA ILE A 135 4.86 -13.52 0.44
C ILE A 135 5.80 -12.60 1.24
N LEU A 136 6.48 -11.66 0.57
CA LEU A 136 7.31 -10.64 1.23
C LEU A 136 6.48 -9.78 2.20
N VAL A 137 5.33 -9.27 1.74
CA VAL A 137 4.38 -8.50 2.55
C VAL A 137 3.94 -9.27 3.77
N GLY A 138 3.49 -10.53 3.57
CA GLY A 138 3.06 -11.39 4.66
C GLY A 138 4.16 -11.60 5.71
N SER A 139 5.40 -11.79 5.27
CA SER A 139 6.56 -11.97 6.17
C SER A 139 6.90 -10.71 6.96
N VAL A 140 6.96 -9.54 6.29
CA VAL A 140 7.21 -8.24 6.95
C VAL A 140 6.11 -7.93 7.97
N PHE A 141 4.86 -8.20 7.62
CA PHE A 141 3.69 -7.92 8.45
C PHE A 141 3.47 -8.95 9.57
N VAL A 142 4.26 -10.02 9.63
CA VAL A 142 4.43 -10.85 10.83
C VAL A 142 5.51 -10.26 11.73
N ALA A 143 6.68 -9.96 11.17
CA ALA A 143 7.86 -9.56 11.96
C ALA A 143 7.66 -8.21 12.67
N GLY A 144 7.05 -7.21 12.00
CA GLY A 144 6.80 -5.89 12.56
C GLY A 144 5.92 -5.92 13.82
N PRO A 145 4.69 -6.46 13.76
CA PRO A 145 3.83 -6.62 14.94
C PRO A 145 4.45 -7.44 16.05
N ALA A 146 5.16 -8.52 15.70
CA ALA A 146 5.81 -9.37 16.69
C ALA A 146 6.86 -8.60 17.51
N GLY A 147 7.63 -7.73 16.87
CA GLY A 147 8.58 -6.85 17.54
C GLY A 147 7.92 -5.83 18.48
N LEU A 148 6.76 -5.30 18.11
CA LEU A 148 5.98 -4.40 18.99
C LEU A 148 5.34 -5.15 20.15
N LEU A 149 4.75 -6.32 19.91
CA LEU A 149 4.14 -7.15 20.94
C LEU A 149 5.17 -7.62 21.99
N ALA A 150 6.37 -7.98 21.56
CA ALA A 150 7.45 -8.36 22.46
C ALA A 150 7.84 -7.23 23.43
N LYS A 151 7.73 -5.95 23.01
CA LYS A 151 7.98 -4.79 23.89
C LYS A 151 6.86 -4.52 24.90
N LEU A 152 5.65 -5.01 24.64
CA LEU A 152 4.47 -4.84 25.51
C LEU A 152 4.27 -5.98 26.48
N THR A 153 5.00 -7.07 26.33
CA THR A 153 4.83 -8.31 27.08
C THR A 153 6.09 -8.66 27.87
N PRO A 154 5.99 -9.54 28.92
CA PRO A 154 7.16 -9.99 29.65
C PRO A 154 8.22 -10.65 28.74
N GLU A 155 9.49 -10.61 29.13
CA GLU A 155 10.64 -11.15 28.37
C GLU A 155 10.48 -12.62 27.95
N SER A 156 9.69 -13.41 28.68
CA SER A 156 9.36 -14.79 28.31
C SER A 156 8.53 -14.91 27.03
N LEU A 157 7.86 -13.84 26.59
CA LEU A 157 7.08 -13.74 25.36
C LEU A 157 7.83 -12.88 24.34
N ASP A 158 8.96 -13.39 23.88
CA ASP A 158 9.84 -12.71 22.95
C ASP A 158 9.25 -12.55 21.51
N ALA A 159 10.00 -11.93 20.64
CA ALA A 159 9.59 -11.73 19.25
C ALA A 159 9.35 -13.07 18.52
N THR A 160 10.10 -14.13 18.86
CA THR A 160 9.94 -15.46 18.26
C THR A 160 8.59 -16.07 18.62
N PHE A 161 8.20 -15.97 19.90
CA PHE A 161 6.88 -16.41 20.36
C PHE A 161 5.77 -15.70 19.56
N TRP A 162 5.85 -14.37 19.43
CA TRP A 162 4.82 -13.59 18.75
C TRP A 162 4.81 -13.82 17.23
N ILE A 163 5.96 -14.08 16.60
CA ILE A 163 6.01 -14.51 15.19
C ILE A 163 5.21 -15.80 15.01
N ILE A 164 5.36 -16.79 15.89
CA ILE A 164 4.62 -18.05 15.79
C ILE A 164 3.12 -17.79 15.96
N VAL A 165 2.71 -16.99 16.93
CA VAL A 165 1.29 -16.68 17.20
C VAL A 165 0.65 -15.94 16.02
N VAL A 166 1.28 -14.88 15.52
CA VAL A 166 0.76 -14.08 14.39
C VAL A 166 0.72 -14.93 13.12
N PHE A 167 1.75 -15.73 12.86
CA PHE A 167 1.78 -16.57 11.68
C PHE A 167 0.74 -17.70 11.74
N ALA A 168 0.52 -18.32 12.90
CA ALA A 168 -0.57 -19.28 13.09
C ALA A 168 -1.95 -18.64 12.81
N TYR A 169 -2.15 -17.38 13.26
CA TYR A 169 -3.35 -16.62 12.89
C TYR A 169 -3.48 -16.45 11.38
N TYR A 170 -2.40 -16.12 10.66
CA TYR A 170 -2.44 -15.96 9.19
C TYR A 170 -2.82 -17.25 8.46
N ILE A 171 -2.32 -18.38 8.92
CA ILE A 171 -2.71 -19.68 8.38
C ILE A 171 -4.22 -19.88 8.52
N LEU A 172 -4.76 -19.65 9.72
CA LEU A 172 -6.19 -19.77 9.98
C LEU A 172 -7.03 -18.79 9.15
N ALA A 173 -6.64 -17.51 9.13
CA ALA A 173 -7.36 -16.46 8.41
C ALA A 173 -7.37 -16.67 6.89
N THR A 174 -6.25 -17.14 6.31
CA THR A 174 -6.14 -17.43 4.88
C THR A 174 -7.03 -18.60 4.45
N LEU A 175 -7.26 -19.56 5.32
CA LEU A 175 -8.03 -20.76 5.03
C LEU A 175 -9.55 -20.60 5.28
N LEU A 176 -9.96 -19.68 6.16
CA LEU A 176 -11.36 -19.48 6.53
C LEU A 176 -12.09 -18.50 5.59
N PRO A 177 -13.44 -18.55 5.50
CA PRO A 177 -14.24 -17.58 4.77
C PRO A 177 -14.07 -16.14 5.30
N VAL A 178 -14.19 -15.15 4.39
CA VAL A 178 -13.98 -13.72 4.68
C VAL A 178 -14.88 -13.19 5.79
N ASP A 179 -16.15 -13.59 5.84
CA ASP A 179 -17.14 -13.08 6.79
C ASP A 179 -16.88 -13.51 8.24
N LYS A 180 -16.20 -14.63 8.45
CA LYS A 180 -16.02 -15.21 9.79
C LYS A 180 -15.00 -14.46 10.63
N ILE A 181 -13.90 -14.02 10.04
CA ILE A 181 -12.82 -13.29 10.72
C ILE A 181 -12.80 -11.84 10.25
N ILE A 182 -12.55 -11.62 8.97
CA ILE A 182 -12.37 -10.29 8.37
C ILE A 182 -13.61 -9.42 8.61
N GLY A 183 -14.81 -9.91 8.28
CA GLY A 183 -16.04 -9.14 8.40
C GLY A 183 -16.46 -8.78 9.84
N LYS A 184 -15.88 -9.41 10.87
CA LYS A 184 -16.23 -9.17 12.29
C LYS A 184 -15.15 -8.40 13.05
N ILE A 185 -13.89 -8.79 12.88
CA ILE A 185 -12.77 -8.27 13.66
C ILE A 185 -12.20 -6.99 13.06
N TYR A 186 -12.10 -6.90 11.74
CA TYR A 186 -11.47 -5.77 11.07
C TYR A 186 -12.13 -4.41 11.34
N PRO A 187 -13.47 -4.26 11.37
CA PRO A 187 -14.05 -2.98 11.72
C PRO A 187 -13.60 -2.46 13.11
N LEU A 188 -13.43 -3.36 14.08
CA LEU A 188 -12.93 -2.99 15.41
C LEU A 188 -11.47 -2.50 15.35
N PHE A 189 -10.64 -3.20 14.61
CA PHE A 189 -9.23 -2.82 14.43
C PHE A 189 -9.08 -1.51 13.66
N ALA A 190 -9.91 -1.27 12.63
CA ALA A 190 -9.94 0.00 11.91
C ALA A 190 -10.34 1.16 12.84
N ILE A 191 -11.30 0.97 13.73
CA ILE A 191 -11.67 1.98 14.74
C ILE A 191 -10.50 2.25 15.69
N ALA A 192 -9.78 1.21 16.14
CA ALA A 192 -8.61 1.39 17.01
C ALA A 192 -7.49 2.18 16.31
N LEU A 193 -7.22 1.90 15.03
CA LEU A 193 -6.24 2.62 14.22
C LEU A 193 -6.65 4.09 14.01
N LEU A 194 -7.92 4.35 13.71
CA LEU A 194 -8.43 5.72 13.58
C LEU A 194 -8.42 6.48 14.91
N PHE A 195 -8.73 5.81 16.02
CA PHE A 195 -8.64 6.39 17.37
C PHE A 195 -7.19 6.84 17.68
N MET A 196 -6.22 5.99 17.38
CA MET A 196 -4.80 6.32 17.52
C MET A 196 -4.43 7.53 16.66
N ALA A 197 -4.81 7.54 15.38
CA ALA A 197 -4.50 8.62 14.46
C ALA A 197 -5.12 9.95 14.92
N VAL A 198 -6.38 9.94 15.38
CA VAL A 198 -7.06 11.14 15.94
C VAL A 198 -6.39 11.58 17.23
N GLY A 199 -6.01 10.66 18.12
CA GLY A 199 -5.30 10.97 19.36
C GLY A 199 -3.98 11.71 19.09
N ILE A 200 -3.15 11.19 18.19
CA ILE A 200 -1.88 11.82 17.80
C ILE A 200 -2.13 13.18 17.12
N LEU A 201 -3.15 13.26 16.24
CA LEU A 201 -3.53 14.52 15.60
C LEU A 201 -3.92 15.61 16.63
N VAL A 202 -4.71 15.25 17.63
CA VAL A 202 -5.07 16.18 18.73
C VAL A 202 -3.82 16.64 19.47
N MET A 203 -2.91 15.72 19.79
CA MET A 203 -1.68 16.07 20.49
C MET A 203 -0.72 16.92 19.66
N LEU A 204 -0.69 16.78 18.34
CA LEU A 204 0.02 17.69 17.44
C LEU A 204 -0.49 19.13 17.58
N TYR A 205 -1.80 19.31 17.68
CA TYR A 205 -2.39 20.64 17.87
C TYR A 205 -2.31 21.16 19.31
N VAL A 206 -2.22 20.29 20.31
CA VAL A 206 -2.06 20.69 21.71
C VAL A 206 -0.61 21.11 22.00
N ASN A 207 0.34 20.31 21.53
CA ASN A 207 1.77 20.52 21.81
C ASN A 207 2.42 21.56 20.90
N HIS A 208 1.80 21.86 19.73
CA HIS A 208 2.33 22.81 18.73
C HIS A 208 3.83 22.60 18.43
N PRO A 209 4.29 21.38 18.10
CA PRO A 209 5.71 21.14 17.84
C PRO A 209 6.23 22.00 16.68
N ALA A 210 7.53 22.30 16.71
CA ALA A 210 8.20 22.93 15.60
C ALA A 210 8.28 21.95 14.42
N LEU A 211 7.45 22.17 13.40
CA LEU A 211 7.45 21.37 12.15
C LEU A 211 8.05 22.20 11.01
N PRO A 212 8.73 21.54 10.05
CA PRO A 212 9.28 22.25 8.89
C PRO A 212 8.15 22.84 8.05
N GLU A 213 8.35 24.06 7.61
CA GLU A 213 7.40 24.75 6.75
C GLU A 213 7.90 24.76 5.29
N LEU A 214 6.99 24.80 4.33
CA LEU A 214 7.38 24.75 2.90
C LEU A 214 8.22 25.94 2.45
N TRP A 215 8.02 27.09 3.07
CA TRP A 215 8.80 28.32 2.78
C TRP A 215 10.21 28.31 3.38
N ASP A 216 10.53 27.38 4.28
CA ASP A 216 11.90 27.16 4.77
C ASP A 216 12.77 26.40 3.76
N GLY A 217 12.15 25.94 2.67
CA GLY A 217 12.76 25.20 1.58
C GLY A 217 12.53 23.68 1.65
N LEU A 218 12.81 23.03 0.53
CA LEU A 218 12.68 21.56 0.38
C LEU A 218 14.05 20.88 0.59
N GLN A 219 14.68 21.17 1.72
CA GLN A 219 15.99 20.61 2.03
C GLN A 219 15.89 19.17 2.48
N ASN A 220 16.87 18.36 2.07
CA ASN A 220 17.06 17.02 2.61
C ASN A 220 17.69 17.12 3.99
N THR A 221 16.92 16.85 5.04
CA THR A 221 17.37 16.90 6.44
C THR A 221 17.94 15.57 6.93
N ASN A 222 17.98 14.54 6.08
CA ASN A 222 18.54 13.25 6.43
C ASN A 222 20.05 13.38 6.76
N PRO A 223 20.55 12.83 7.87
CA PRO A 223 21.97 12.84 8.20
C PRO A 223 22.87 12.27 7.08
N GLU A 224 22.36 11.30 6.33
CA GLU A 224 23.03 10.65 5.20
C GLU A 224 22.56 11.23 3.85
N ALA A 225 22.30 12.55 3.78
CA ALA A 225 21.71 13.18 2.59
C ALA A 225 22.53 13.00 1.29
N SER A 226 23.84 12.81 1.40
CA SER A 226 24.73 12.54 0.26
C SER A 226 24.51 11.14 -0.34
N GLU A 227 24.19 10.17 0.49
CA GLU A 227 23.96 8.78 0.09
C GLU A 227 22.47 8.51 -0.15
N LEU A 228 21.61 9.20 0.57
CA LEU A 228 20.15 9.09 0.52
C LEU A 228 19.51 10.35 -0.06
N PRO A 229 19.58 10.59 -1.38
CA PRO A 229 18.95 11.75 -2.01
C PRO A 229 17.43 11.66 -1.92
N ILE A 230 16.74 12.82 -1.91
CA ILE A 230 15.26 12.88 -1.93
C ILE A 230 14.72 12.03 -3.08
N PHE A 231 15.23 12.23 -4.30
CA PHE A 231 14.87 11.39 -5.44
C PHE A 231 15.97 10.34 -5.69
N PRO A 232 15.65 9.05 -5.74
CA PRO A 232 14.33 8.42 -5.62
C PRO A 232 14.02 7.90 -4.21
N ILE A 233 14.92 8.04 -3.23
CA ILE A 233 14.91 7.30 -1.96
C ILE A 233 13.67 7.64 -1.13
N MET A 234 13.38 8.92 -0.92
CA MET A 234 12.19 9.35 -0.16
C MET A 234 10.89 8.77 -0.74
N PHE A 235 10.76 8.77 -2.07
CA PHE A 235 9.57 8.29 -2.76
C PHE A 235 9.31 6.79 -2.52
N VAL A 236 10.38 5.99 -2.45
CA VAL A 236 10.29 4.56 -2.12
C VAL A 236 10.10 4.36 -0.61
N SER A 237 10.75 5.13 0.24
CA SER A 237 10.64 5.01 1.70
C SER A 237 9.22 5.25 2.20
N ILE A 238 8.54 6.29 1.70
CA ILE A 238 7.16 6.63 2.09
C ILE A 238 6.16 5.64 1.50
N ALA A 239 6.42 5.12 0.31
CA ALA A 239 5.64 4.08 -0.38
C ALA A 239 4.12 4.17 -0.13
N CYS A 240 3.59 3.28 0.70
CA CYS A 240 2.15 3.11 0.93
C CYS A 240 1.42 4.39 1.35
N GLY A 241 2.06 5.27 2.11
CA GLY A 241 1.44 6.55 2.53
C GLY A 241 1.18 7.54 1.39
N ALA A 242 1.65 7.27 0.17
CA ALA A 242 1.44 8.10 -1.00
C ALA A 242 0.88 7.33 -2.20
N ILE A 243 1.46 6.17 -2.53
CA ILE A 243 0.98 5.25 -3.57
C ILE A 243 1.52 3.84 -3.33
N SER A 244 0.72 2.81 -3.56
CA SER A 244 1.09 1.42 -3.29
C SER A 244 0.45 0.44 -4.26
N GLY A 245 1.26 -0.33 -4.96
CA GLY A 245 0.78 -1.42 -5.82
C GLY A 245 0.15 -2.57 -5.04
N PHE A 246 0.54 -2.76 -3.77
CA PHE A 246 -0.09 -3.72 -2.87
C PHE A 246 -1.60 -3.49 -2.75
N HIS A 247 -2.05 -2.22 -2.73
CA HIS A 247 -3.47 -1.87 -2.62
C HIS A 247 -4.30 -2.47 -3.74
N ALA A 248 -3.79 -2.47 -4.97
CA ALA A 248 -4.49 -3.07 -6.11
C ALA A 248 -4.62 -4.59 -6.01
N THR A 249 -3.83 -5.25 -5.17
CA THR A 249 -4.00 -6.68 -4.88
C THR A 249 -5.09 -6.94 -3.83
N GLN A 250 -5.40 -5.95 -3.00
CA GLN A 250 -6.44 -6.01 -1.97
C GLN A 250 -7.81 -5.60 -2.53
N SER A 251 -7.83 -4.67 -3.47
CA SER A 251 -9.06 -4.15 -4.08
C SER A 251 -9.98 -5.24 -4.66
N PRO A 252 -9.50 -6.33 -5.30
CA PRO A 252 -10.36 -7.41 -5.76
C PRO A 252 -11.13 -8.13 -4.64
N LEU A 253 -10.55 -8.22 -3.44
CA LEU A 253 -11.24 -8.83 -2.30
C LEU A 253 -12.49 -8.01 -1.93
N MET A 254 -12.36 -6.70 -1.94
CA MET A 254 -13.47 -5.78 -1.65
C MET A 254 -14.44 -5.65 -2.82
N ALA A 255 -13.95 -5.66 -4.05
CA ALA A 255 -14.79 -5.68 -5.25
C ALA A 255 -15.77 -6.88 -5.25
N ARG A 256 -15.33 -8.04 -4.75
CA ARG A 256 -16.16 -9.24 -4.58
C ARG A 256 -17.23 -9.11 -3.48
N CYS A 257 -17.15 -8.06 -2.64
CA CYS A 257 -18.09 -7.83 -1.54
C CYS A 257 -19.01 -6.63 -1.77
N MET A 258 -18.71 -5.79 -2.76
CA MET A 258 -19.47 -4.55 -3.04
C MET A 258 -20.83 -4.83 -3.69
N THR A 259 -21.85 -4.15 -3.22
CA THR A 259 -23.23 -4.27 -3.73
C THR A 259 -23.61 -3.23 -4.78
N SER A 260 -22.80 -2.18 -4.98
CA SER A 260 -23.02 -1.13 -5.97
C SER A 260 -21.71 -0.47 -6.39
N GLU A 261 -21.57 -0.16 -7.71
CA GLU A 261 -20.44 0.62 -8.24
C GLU A 261 -20.37 2.05 -7.66
N ARG A 262 -21.52 2.63 -7.27
CA ARG A 262 -21.59 4.00 -6.71
C ARG A 262 -20.84 4.15 -5.39
N HIS A 263 -20.54 3.03 -4.71
CA HIS A 263 -19.77 3.02 -3.48
C HIS A 263 -18.23 2.97 -3.73
N GLY A 264 -17.79 2.91 -4.96
CA GLY A 264 -16.35 2.80 -5.30
C GLY A 264 -15.52 3.97 -4.80
N ARG A 265 -16.03 5.22 -4.91
CA ARG A 265 -15.28 6.39 -4.44
C ARG A 265 -15.02 6.38 -2.93
N PRO A 266 -15.99 6.21 -2.04
CA PRO A 266 -15.68 6.12 -0.61
C PRO A 266 -14.82 4.90 -0.27
N VAL A 267 -15.04 3.75 -0.90
CA VAL A 267 -14.33 2.51 -0.58
C VAL A 267 -12.87 2.54 -1.03
N PHE A 268 -12.57 2.91 -2.28
CA PHE A 268 -11.22 2.82 -2.81
C PHE A 268 -10.47 4.16 -2.72
N TYR A 269 -11.02 5.23 -3.32
CA TYR A 269 -10.41 6.54 -3.27
C TYR A 269 -10.35 7.08 -1.84
N GLY A 270 -11.47 6.96 -1.10
CA GLY A 270 -11.59 7.43 0.28
C GLY A 270 -10.67 6.70 1.26
N ALA A 271 -10.53 5.39 1.12
CA ALA A 271 -9.61 4.63 1.97
C ALA A 271 -8.16 5.09 1.79
N MET A 272 -7.71 5.31 0.53
CA MET A 272 -6.36 5.81 0.26
C MET A 272 -6.13 7.23 0.80
N ILE A 273 -7.11 8.13 0.69
CA ILE A 273 -7.01 9.47 1.31
C ILE A 273 -6.92 9.37 2.83
N THR A 274 -7.71 8.49 3.45
CA THR A 274 -7.64 8.25 4.90
C THR A 274 -6.27 7.71 5.32
N GLU A 275 -5.70 6.82 4.53
CA GLU A 275 -4.34 6.34 4.73
C GLU A 275 -3.30 7.45 4.58
N GLY A 276 -3.42 8.32 3.57
CA GLY A 276 -2.56 9.50 3.40
C GLY A 276 -2.64 10.48 4.59
N ILE A 277 -3.83 10.62 5.21
CA ILE A 277 -3.99 11.41 6.44
C ILE A 277 -3.22 10.75 7.60
N VAL A 278 -3.33 9.43 7.77
CA VAL A 278 -2.57 8.70 8.80
C VAL A 278 -1.07 8.86 8.57
N ALA A 279 -0.61 8.73 7.33
CA ALA A 279 0.80 8.91 6.97
C ALA A 279 1.30 10.34 7.27
N LEU A 280 0.50 11.36 6.96
CA LEU A 280 0.83 12.76 7.25
C LEU A 280 0.94 13.01 8.76
N ILE A 281 0.04 12.46 9.55
CA ILE A 281 0.06 12.56 11.03
C ILE A 281 1.34 11.92 11.58
N TRP A 282 1.70 10.71 11.11
CA TRP A 282 2.91 10.03 11.56
C TRP A 282 4.19 10.70 11.08
N ALA A 283 4.21 11.26 9.86
CA ALA A 283 5.34 12.05 9.39
C ALA A 283 5.57 13.29 10.28
N ALA A 284 4.49 13.99 10.68
CA ALA A 284 4.58 15.12 11.58
C ALA A 284 5.03 14.73 12.99
N ALA A 285 4.46 13.66 13.55
CA ALA A 285 4.84 13.17 14.87
C ALA A 285 6.29 12.66 14.91
N ALA A 286 6.75 12.00 13.85
CA ALA A 286 8.13 11.57 13.72
C ALA A 286 9.10 12.75 13.55
N THR A 287 8.70 13.80 12.85
CA THR A 287 9.51 15.03 12.73
C THR A 287 9.74 15.65 14.11
N TYR A 288 8.70 15.71 14.96
CA TYR A 288 8.84 16.12 16.35
C TYR A 288 9.83 15.24 17.11
N PHE A 289 9.67 13.91 17.03
CA PHE A 289 10.55 12.96 17.70
C PHE A 289 12.04 13.18 17.30
N PHE A 290 12.29 13.33 15.99
CA PHE A 290 13.66 13.55 15.49
C PHE A 290 14.24 14.90 15.91
N HIS A 291 13.41 15.93 16.07
CA HIS A 291 13.84 17.22 16.58
C HIS A 291 14.30 17.13 18.04
N GLU A 292 13.58 16.40 18.88
CA GLU A 292 13.87 16.28 20.31
C GLU A 292 14.95 15.26 20.62
N ASN A 293 15.05 14.14 19.88
CA ASN A 293 15.89 12.98 20.20
C ASN A 293 17.04 12.76 19.20
N GLY A 294 17.14 13.57 18.14
CA GLY A 294 18.09 13.36 17.05
C GLY A 294 17.62 12.33 16.02
N MET A 295 18.25 12.32 14.86
CA MET A 295 17.85 11.49 13.70
C MET A 295 18.55 10.12 13.63
N GLU A 296 19.32 9.74 14.64
CA GLU A 296 20.08 8.48 14.64
C GLU A 296 19.18 7.25 14.73
N GLU A 297 18.05 7.35 15.47
CA GLU A 297 17.11 6.24 15.60
C GLU A 297 16.48 5.91 14.24
N SER A 298 16.60 4.67 13.81
CA SER A 298 16.04 4.18 12.55
C SER A 298 15.00 3.06 12.72
N ASN A 299 14.75 2.63 13.96
CA ASN A 299 13.72 1.63 14.24
C ASN A 299 12.35 2.30 14.46
N ALA A 300 11.50 2.26 13.45
CA ALA A 300 10.17 2.86 13.50
C ALA A 300 9.31 2.35 14.67
N SER A 301 9.49 1.11 15.13
CA SER A 301 8.77 0.58 16.29
C SER A 301 9.16 1.27 17.60
N VAL A 302 10.42 1.70 17.73
CA VAL A 302 10.89 2.46 18.89
C VAL A 302 10.26 3.84 18.90
N ILE A 303 10.23 4.48 17.74
CA ILE A 303 9.65 5.83 17.57
C ILE A 303 8.14 5.81 17.84
N VAL A 304 7.42 4.80 17.34
CA VAL A 304 5.98 4.62 17.63
C VAL A 304 5.74 4.47 19.13
N ASP A 305 6.50 3.62 19.81
CA ASP A 305 6.35 3.39 21.26
C ASP A 305 6.64 4.67 22.06
N ALA A 306 7.70 5.40 21.73
CA ALA A 306 8.07 6.63 22.39
C ALA A 306 6.97 7.71 22.25
N ILE A 307 6.56 8.01 21.01
CA ILE A 307 5.55 9.03 20.73
C ILE A 307 4.21 8.70 21.40
N THR A 308 3.77 7.44 21.29
CA THR A 308 2.45 7.06 21.84
C THR A 308 2.42 7.10 23.36
N LYS A 309 3.50 6.69 24.04
CA LYS A 309 3.62 6.79 25.49
C LYS A 309 3.72 8.23 25.98
N GLU A 310 4.52 9.05 25.32
CA GLU A 310 4.72 10.45 25.67
C GLU A 310 3.43 11.25 25.52
N TRP A 311 2.74 11.11 24.40
CA TRP A 311 1.59 11.95 24.07
C TRP A 311 0.25 11.44 24.58
N LEU A 312 0.05 10.13 24.62
CA LEU A 312 -1.23 9.53 25.00
C LEU A 312 -1.20 8.87 26.40
N GLY A 313 -0.06 8.93 27.07
CA GLY A 313 0.14 8.30 28.39
C GLY A 313 0.09 6.77 28.32
N THR A 314 0.13 6.11 29.48
CA THR A 314 0.27 4.66 29.52
C THR A 314 -0.91 3.92 28.88
N ILE A 315 -2.16 4.28 29.25
CA ILE A 315 -3.37 3.61 28.73
C ILE A 315 -3.60 3.94 27.26
N GLY A 316 -3.52 5.23 26.90
CA GLY A 316 -3.68 5.70 25.54
C GLY A 316 -2.58 5.15 24.62
N GLY A 317 -1.35 5.06 25.11
CA GLY A 317 -0.21 4.45 24.42
C GLY A 317 -0.44 2.97 24.08
N VAL A 318 -0.90 2.18 25.03
CA VAL A 318 -1.22 0.76 24.79
C VAL A 318 -2.32 0.61 23.74
N LEU A 319 -3.41 1.40 23.83
CA LEU A 319 -4.50 1.38 22.84
C LEU A 319 -4.02 1.79 21.44
N ALA A 320 -3.14 2.80 21.38
CA ALA A 320 -2.56 3.26 20.12
C ALA A 320 -1.66 2.18 19.49
N ILE A 321 -0.79 1.56 20.28
CA ILE A 321 0.09 0.48 19.81
C ILE A 321 -0.73 -0.72 19.35
N LEU A 322 -1.82 -1.07 20.02
CA LEU A 322 -2.73 -2.11 19.55
C LEU A 322 -3.32 -1.77 18.17
N GLY A 323 -3.66 -0.50 17.90
CA GLY A 323 -4.07 -0.05 16.57
C GLY A 323 -2.97 -0.23 15.52
N VAL A 324 -1.71 0.12 15.86
CA VAL A 324 -0.56 -0.06 14.98
C VAL A 324 -0.24 -1.54 14.70
N ILE A 325 -0.45 -2.41 15.69
CA ILE A 325 -0.25 -3.86 15.55
C ILE A 325 -1.37 -4.49 14.71
N ALA A 326 -2.61 -4.04 14.91
CA ALA A 326 -3.77 -4.62 14.23
C ALA A 326 -3.73 -4.41 12.71
N ALA A 327 -3.28 -3.25 12.25
CA ALA A 327 -3.22 -2.92 10.83
C ALA A 327 -2.35 -3.91 10.02
N PRO A 328 -1.07 -4.13 10.33
CA PRO A 328 -0.25 -5.09 9.58
C PRO A 328 -0.71 -6.55 9.75
N ILE A 329 -1.27 -6.92 10.91
CA ILE A 329 -1.82 -8.27 11.10
C ILE A 329 -2.94 -8.55 10.09
N THR A 330 -3.83 -7.58 9.89
CA THR A 330 -4.92 -7.73 8.93
C THR A 330 -4.46 -7.67 7.48
N SER A 331 -3.53 -6.77 7.16
CA SER A 331 -2.95 -6.65 5.82
C SER A 331 -2.16 -7.91 5.43
N GLY A 332 -1.46 -8.55 6.37
CA GLY A 332 -0.67 -9.74 6.13
C GLY A 332 -1.53 -10.98 5.82
N ASP A 333 -2.63 -11.19 6.55
CA ASP A 333 -3.51 -12.32 6.26
C ASP A 333 -4.19 -12.17 4.89
N THR A 334 -4.57 -10.94 4.53
CA THR A 334 -5.16 -10.66 3.20
C THR A 334 -4.13 -10.70 2.08
N ALA A 335 -2.84 -10.45 2.36
CA ALA A 335 -1.76 -10.67 1.40
C ALA A 335 -1.66 -12.16 1.02
N PHE A 336 -1.59 -13.06 2.01
CA PHE A 336 -1.59 -14.50 1.74
C PHE A 336 -2.87 -14.98 1.05
N ARG A 337 -4.04 -14.41 1.40
CA ARG A 337 -5.30 -14.69 0.71
C ARG A 337 -5.24 -14.24 -0.76
N SER A 338 -4.73 -13.06 -1.05
CA SER A 338 -4.56 -12.55 -2.42
C SER A 338 -3.62 -13.44 -3.22
N ALA A 339 -2.47 -13.82 -2.66
CA ALA A 339 -1.54 -14.75 -3.30
C ALA A 339 -2.21 -16.10 -3.61
N ARG A 340 -2.95 -16.67 -2.66
CA ARG A 340 -3.71 -17.90 -2.85
C ARG A 340 -4.69 -17.78 -4.03
N LEU A 341 -5.42 -16.67 -4.12
CA LEU A 341 -6.38 -16.44 -5.20
C LEU A 341 -5.69 -16.29 -6.56
N ILE A 342 -4.58 -15.56 -6.65
CA ILE A 342 -3.80 -15.42 -7.88
C ILE A 342 -3.28 -16.78 -8.38
N VAL A 343 -2.77 -17.61 -7.48
CA VAL A 343 -2.32 -18.97 -7.83
C VAL A 343 -3.49 -19.87 -8.23
N ALA A 344 -4.62 -19.75 -7.52
CA ALA A 344 -5.84 -20.51 -7.85
C ALA A 344 -6.38 -20.14 -9.23
N ASP A 345 -6.44 -18.85 -9.56
CA ASP A 345 -6.86 -18.35 -10.88
C ASP A 345 -5.91 -18.87 -11.99
N PHE A 346 -4.60 -18.93 -11.69
CA PHE A 346 -3.61 -19.49 -12.64
C PHE A 346 -3.79 -20.98 -12.91
N LEU A 347 -4.05 -21.74 -11.84
CA LEU A 347 -4.19 -23.22 -11.92
C LEU A 347 -5.62 -23.65 -12.28
N GLY A 348 -6.59 -22.73 -12.38
CA GLY A 348 -8.00 -23.03 -12.60
C GLY A 348 -8.64 -23.84 -11.47
N LEU A 349 -8.19 -23.64 -10.22
CA LEU A 349 -8.64 -24.41 -9.07
C LEU A 349 -9.76 -23.71 -8.30
N GLU A 350 -10.91 -24.36 -8.20
CA GLU A 350 -12.00 -23.88 -7.34
C GLU A 350 -11.61 -23.83 -5.87
N GLN A 351 -11.97 -22.71 -5.20
CA GLN A 351 -11.56 -22.44 -3.82
C GLN A 351 -12.56 -22.88 -2.75
N LYS A 352 -13.64 -23.57 -3.09
CA LYS A 352 -14.63 -24.09 -2.13
C LYS A 352 -14.03 -25.19 -1.22
N SER A 353 -13.16 -26.04 -1.76
CA SER A 353 -12.54 -27.16 -1.04
C SER A 353 -11.36 -26.72 -0.17
N MET A 354 -11.38 -27.04 1.12
CA MET A 354 -10.27 -26.81 2.05
C MET A 354 -8.96 -27.50 1.60
N ARG A 355 -9.06 -28.72 1.05
CA ARG A 355 -7.86 -29.45 0.57
C ARG A 355 -7.16 -28.70 -0.56
N ARG A 356 -7.92 -28.13 -1.51
CA ARG A 356 -7.35 -27.34 -2.63
C ARG A 356 -6.72 -26.05 -2.14
N ARG A 357 -7.28 -25.39 -1.12
CA ARG A 357 -6.67 -24.22 -0.49
C ARG A 357 -5.35 -24.56 0.18
N LEU A 358 -5.29 -25.64 0.97
CA LEU A 358 -4.07 -26.12 1.62
C LEU A 358 -2.96 -26.43 0.62
N TYR A 359 -3.29 -27.07 -0.51
CA TYR A 359 -2.32 -27.39 -1.55
C TYR A 359 -1.59 -26.16 -2.09
N ILE A 360 -2.30 -25.03 -2.22
CA ILE A 360 -1.70 -23.76 -2.66
C ILE A 360 -0.98 -23.07 -1.51
N CYS A 361 -1.57 -23.05 -0.31
CA CYS A 361 -1.05 -22.26 0.81
C CYS A 361 0.22 -22.83 1.43
N ILE A 362 0.39 -24.16 1.49
CA ILE A 362 1.54 -24.80 2.13
C ILE A 362 2.88 -24.33 1.52
N PRO A 363 3.11 -24.35 0.20
CA PRO A 363 4.35 -23.85 -0.37
C PRO A 363 4.61 -22.36 -0.07
N MET A 364 3.55 -21.56 -0.06
CA MET A 364 3.64 -20.12 0.24
C MET A 364 4.04 -19.88 1.71
N PHE A 365 3.45 -20.63 2.63
CA PHE A 365 3.78 -20.53 4.05
C PHE A 365 5.20 -21.02 4.34
N VAL A 366 5.66 -22.09 3.67
CA VAL A 366 7.05 -22.55 3.78
C VAL A 366 8.03 -21.48 3.30
N ALA A 367 7.75 -20.81 2.17
CA ALA A 367 8.58 -19.71 1.69
C ALA A 367 8.59 -18.53 2.68
N ALA A 368 7.44 -18.16 3.25
CA ALA A 368 7.34 -17.10 4.26
C ALA A 368 8.11 -17.44 5.53
N ILE A 369 8.04 -18.69 6.00
CA ILE A 369 8.84 -19.16 7.15
C ILE A 369 10.34 -19.03 6.84
N GLY A 370 10.79 -19.38 5.65
CA GLY A 370 12.17 -19.21 5.22
C GLY A 370 12.65 -17.75 5.32
N LEU A 371 11.83 -16.79 4.85
CA LEU A 371 12.10 -15.36 4.95
C LEU A 371 12.12 -14.87 6.42
N LEU A 372 11.19 -15.34 7.24
CA LEU A 372 11.16 -14.98 8.67
C LEU A 372 12.39 -15.51 9.41
N LEU A 373 12.81 -16.75 9.15
CA LEU A 373 14.02 -17.31 9.75
C LEU A 373 15.28 -16.55 9.31
N TYR A 374 15.34 -16.10 8.06
CA TYR A 374 16.41 -15.23 7.58
C TYR A 374 16.38 -13.88 8.32
N SER A 375 15.23 -13.25 8.45
CA SER A 375 15.02 -11.98 9.16
C SER A 375 15.45 -12.03 10.64
N LEU A 376 15.33 -13.20 11.30
CA LEU A 376 15.74 -13.40 12.70
C LEU A 376 17.26 -13.65 12.85
N ARG A 377 17.90 -14.19 11.82
CA ARG A 377 19.33 -14.54 11.88
C ARG A 377 20.26 -13.38 11.54
N ASP A 378 19.81 -12.45 10.72
CA ASP A 378 20.60 -11.31 10.27
C ASP A 378 20.07 -10.02 10.92
N ALA A 379 20.93 -9.27 11.60
CA ALA A 379 20.56 -8.00 12.23
C ALA A 379 19.96 -6.98 11.25
N ASN A 380 20.36 -7.04 9.97
CA ASN A 380 19.80 -6.20 8.89
C ASN A 380 18.72 -6.91 8.05
N GLY A 381 18.43 -8.18 8.37
CA GLY A 381 17.53 -9.01 7.57
C GLY A 381 16.13 -8.42 7.39
N PHE A 382 15.55 -7.86 8.46
CA PHE A 382 14.27 -7.17 8.39
C PHE A 382 14.33 -5.94 7.47
N ASN A 383 15.34 -5.09 7.61
CA ASN A 383 15.50 -3.87 6.80
C ASN A 383 15.70 -4.21 5.32
N MET A 384 16.43 -5.28 5.01
CA MET A 384 16.61 -5.74 3.62
C MET A 384 15.28 -6.20 3.02
N ILE A 385 14.52 -7.05 3.73
CA ILE A 385 13.21 -7.52 3.26
C ILE A 385 12.25 -6.35 3.11
N TRP A 386 12.26 -5.38 4.03
CA TRP A 386 11.47 -4.15 3.97
C TRP A 386 11.77 -3.34 2.72
N ARG A 387 13.04 -3.14 2.36
CA ARG A 387 13.43 -2.38 1.16
C ARG A 387 13.02 -3.09 -0.13
N TYR A 388 13.20 -4.41 -0.22
CA TYR A 388 12.68 -5.20 -1.35
C TYR A 388 11.15 -5.10 -1.46
N PHE A 389 10.45 -5.20 -0.33
CA PHE A 389 9.00 -5.00 -0.29
C PHE A 389 8.62 -3.61 -0.80
N ALA A 390 9.25 -2.56 -0.30
CA ALA A 390 8.94 -1.19 -0.68
C ALA A 390 9.13 -0.95 -2.19
N TRP A 391 10.26 -1.37 -2.75
CA TRP A 391 10.53 -1.25 -4.18
C TRP A 391 9.58 -2.11 -5.03
N ALA A 392 9.37 -3.36 -4.69
CA ALA A 392 8.49 -4.27 -5.43
C ALA A 392 7.04 -3.77 -5.42
N ASN A 393 6.61 -3.23 -4.29
CA ASN A 393 5.31 -2.61 -4.13
C ASN A 393 5.12 -1.42 -5.08
N GLN A 394 6.10 -0.51 -5.15
CA GLN A 394 6.07 0.64 -6.07
C GLN A 394 6.12 0.19 -7.53
N THR A 395 6.91 -0.83 -7.85
CA THR A 395 6.99 -1.40 -9.20
C THR A 395 5.64 -1.97 -9.65
N LEU A 396 4.91 -2.65 -8.76
CA LEU A 396 3.56 -3.13 -9.08
C LEU A 396 2.60 -1.97 -9.38
N ALA A 397 2.74 -0.83 -8.70
CA ALA A 397 1.94 0.37 -8.99
C ALA A 397 2.20 0.92 -10.40
N VAL A 398 3.44 0.85 -10.91
CA VAL A 398 3.76 1.23 -12.30
C VAL A 398 2.96 0.41 -13.30
N PHE A 399 2.94 -0.91 -13.15
CA PHE A 399 2.19 -1.78 -14.08
C PHE A 399 0.68 -1.60 -13.94
N THR A 400 0.18 -1.39 -12.73
CA THR A 400 -1.23 -1.10 -12.48
C THR A 400 -1.66 0.20 -13.15
N LEU A 401 -0.95 1.30 -12.92
CA LEU A 401 -1.22 2.59 -13.54
C LEU A 401 -1.11 2.52 -15.06
N SER A 402 -0.15 1.76 -15.60
CA SER A 402 -0.01 1.55 -17.04
C SER A 402 -1.21 0.81 -17.63
N ALA A 403 -1.70 -0.23 -16.96
CA ALA A 403 -2.92 -0.94 -17.38
C ALA A 403 -4.15 -0.03 -17.35
N ILE A 404 -4.30 0.79 -16.30
CA ILE A 404 -5.37 1.77 -16.18
C ILE A 404 -5.27 2.83 -17.29
N THR A 405 -4.05 3.29 -17.63
CA THR A 405 -3.80 4.24 -18.72
C THR A 405 -4.27 3.68 -20.06
N VAL A 406 -3.95 2.42 -20.35
CA VAL A 406 -4.43 1.73 -21.55
C VAL A 406 -5.95 1.60 -21.56
N TYR A 407 -6.56 1.20 -20.42
CA TYR A 407 -8.02 1.16 -20.27
C TYR A 407 -8.68 2.52 -20.61
N LEU A 408 -8.18 3.60 -20.02
CA LEU A 408 -8.72 4.94 -20.26
C LEU A 408 -8.57 5.36 -21.72
N ALA A 409 -7.42 5.08 -22.33
CA ALA A 409 -7.18 5.39 -23.74
C ALA A 409 -8.12 4.61 -24.69
N VAL A 410 -8.31 3.31 -24.47
CA VAL A 410 -9.25 2.48 -25.24
C VAL A 410 -10.69 2.96 -25.05
N SER A 411 -11.05 3.34 -23.83
CA SER A 411 -12.37 3.86 -23.47
C SER A 411 -12.61 5.31 -23.89
N LYS A 412 -11.65 5.94 -24.61
CA LYS A 412 -11.69 7.37 -25.03
C LYS A 412 -11.86 8.33 -23.85
N LYS A 413 -11.29 8.01 -22.72
CA LYS A 413 -11.29 8.80 -21.48
C LYS A 413 -9.94 9.51 -21.30
N PRO A 414 -9.84 10.54 -20.43
CA PRO A 414 -8.59 11.27 -20.21
C PRO A 414 -7.53 10.39 -19.53
N TYR A 415 -6.70 9.73 -20.33
CA TYR A 415 -5.64 8.81 -19.86
C TYR A 415 -4.44 9.52 -19.22
N VAL A 416 -4.30 10.83 -19.43
CA VAL A 416 -3.18 11.63 -18.88
C VAL A 416 -3.18 11.59 -17.35
N ILE A 417 -4.35 11.48 -16.71
CA ILE A 417 -4.50 11.41 -15.26
C ILE A 417 -3.79 10.21 -14.61
N THR A 418 -3.56 9.14 -15.36
CA THR A 418 -2.82 7.95 -14.89
C THR A 418 -1.48 7.79 -15.61
N LEU A 419 -1.32 8.33 -16.81
CA LEU A 419 -0.05 8.31 -17.54
C LEU A 419 1.04 9.07 -16.79
N ILE A 420 0.75 10.29 -16.31
CA ILE A 420 1.73 11.10 -15.57
C ILE A 420 2.22 10.37 -14.30
N PRO A 421 1.35 9.90 -13.40
CA PRO A 421 1.79 9.10 -12.25
C PRO A 421 2.55 7.83 -12.66
N ALA A 422 2.13 7.13 -13.73
CA ALA A 422 2.82 5.94 -14.21
C ALA A 422 4.25 6.23 -14.64
N LEU A 423 4.48 7.30 -15.40
CA LEU A 423 5.81 7.72 -15.85
C LEU A 423 6.68 8.19 -14.68
N PHE A 424 6.10 8.96 -13.75
CA PHE A 424 6.80 9.39 -12.55
C PHE A 424 7.27 8.18 -11.73
N MET A 425 6.37 7.23 -11.44
CA MET A 425 6.71 6.02 -10.69
C MET A 425 7.67 5.11 -11.47
N THR A 426 7.62 5.11 -12.80
CA THR A 426 8.61 4.42 -13.62
C THR A 426 10.01 5.00 -13.38
N SER A 427 10.16 6.33 -13.35
CA SER A 427 11.45 6.96 -13.04
C SER A 427 11.93 6.64 -11.63
N VAL A 428 11.03 6.71 -10.64
CA VAL A 428 11.35 6.39 -9.23
C VAL A 428 11.86 4.95 -9.10
N CYS A 429 11.10 3.97 -9.59
CA CYS A 429 11.41 2.54 -9.40
C CYS A 429 12.66 2.11 -10.17
N SER A 430 12.85 2.58 -11.40
CA SER A 430 14.02 2.24 -12.21
C SER A 430 15.29 2.91 -11.71
N THR A 431 15.21 4.14 -11.24
CA THR A 431 16.35 4.82 -10.63
C THR A 431 16.73 4.20 -9.30
N TYR A 432 15.71 3.89 -8.45
CA TYR A 432 15.95 3.29 -7.14
C TYR A 432 16.70 1.95 -7.24
N ILE A 433 16.23 1.02 -8.07
CA ILE A 433 16.88 -0.30 -8.17
C ILE A 433 18.31 -0.21 -8.71
N CYS A 434 18.62 0.84 -9.46
CA CYS A 434 19.99 1.10 -9.92
C CYS A 434 20.90 1.65 -8.82
N ILE A 435 20.39 2.56 -7.96
CA ILE A 435 21.18 3.19 -6.88
C ILE A 435 21.32 2.25 -5.68
N ALA A 436 20.21 1.57 -5.32
CA ALA A 436 20.12 0.83 -4.07
C ALA A 436 21.20 -0.26 -3.95
N PRO A 437 21.88 -0.38 -2.77
CA PRO A 437 22.88 -1.43 -2.54
C PRO A 437 22.31 -2.85 -2.70
N GLU A 438 21.06 -3.05 -2.34
CA GLU A 438 20.31 -4.29 -2.55
C GLU A 438 19.91 -4.54 -4.02
N GLY A 439 20.07 -3.53 -4.88
CA GLY A 439 19.83 -3.62 -6.33
C GLY A 439 21.13 -3.75 -7.11
N LEU A 440 21.43 -2.76 -7.96
CA LEU A 440 22.62 -2.76 -8.82
C LEU A 440 23.81 -2.00 -8.24
N GLY A 441 23.62 -1.17 -7.21
CA GLY A 441 24.68 -0.39 -6.55
C GLY A 441 25.44 0.56 -7.49
N LEU A 442 24.77 1.09 -8.53
CA LEU A 442 25.40 1.98 -9.51
C LEU A 442 25.53 3.41 -8.97
N SER A 443 26.41 4.19 -9.56
CA SER A 443 26.54 5.60 -9.23
C SER A 443 25.24 6.38 -9.50
N HIS A 444 24.97 7.43 -8.73
CA HIS A 444 23.76 8.25 -8.87
C HIS A 444 23.59 8.77 -10.30
N ALA A 445 24.64 9.28 -10.93
CA ALA A 445 24.58 9.82 -12.29
C ALA A 445 24.09 8.78 -13.32
N ILE A 446 24.69 7.58 -13.32
CA ILE A 446 24.31 6.49 -14.23
C ILE A 446 22.84 6.09 -13.98
N SER A 447 22.47 5.97 -12.71
CA SER A 447 21.11 5.59 -12.31
C SER A 447 20.06 6.58 -12.77
N TYR A 448 20.33 7.88 -12.71
CA TYR A 448 19.42 8.92 -13.23
C TYR A 448 19.26 8.82 -14.75
N TYR A 449 20.35 8.59 -15.51
CA TYR A 449 20.23 8.39 -16.96
C TYR A 449 19.39 7.15 -17.32
N ILE A 450 19.58 6.05 -16.59
CA ILE A 450 18.78 4.84 -16.77
C ILE A 450 17.30 5.12 -16.45
N GLY A 451 17.02 5.82 -15.35
CA GLY A 451 15.66 6.21 -14.98
C GLY A 451 14.96 7.03 -16.07
N VAL A 452 15.64 8.05 -16.59
CA VAL A 452 15.14 8.86 -17.72
C VAL A 452 14.95 7.99 -18.96
N GLY A 453 15.90 7.11 -19.28
CA GLY A 453 15.80 6.18 -20.39
C GLY A 453 14.56 5.28 -20.31
N CYS A 454 14.27 4.74 -19.13
CA CYS A 454 13.05 3.92 -18.90
C CYS A 454 11.76 4.73 -19.14
N VAL A 455 11.72 5.98 -18.70
CA VAL A 455 10.57 6.87 -18.95
C VAL A 455 10.39 7.13 -20.44
N VAL A 456 11.47 7.43 -21.16
CA VAL A 456 11.43 7.65 -22.62
C VAL A 456 10.91 6.39 -23.34
N VAL A 457 11.41 5.22 -22.97
CA VAL A 457 10.93 3.94 -23.52
C VAL A 457 9.43 3.74 -23.24
N ALA A 458 8.97 4.01 -22.03
CA ALA A 458 7.55 3.90 -21.68
C ALA A 458 6.67 4.86 -22.47
N ILE A 459 7.11 6.11 -22.67
CA ILE A 459 6.40 7.12 -23.48
C ILE A 459 6.31 6.64 -24.93
N VAL A 460 7.44 6.27 -25.53
CA VAL A 460 7.51 5.82 -26.94
C VAL A 460 6.62 4.60 -27.13
N TRP A 461 6.73 3.61 -26.24
CA TRP A 461 5.89 2.40 -26.30
C TRP A 461 4.40 2.75 -26.26
N PHE A 462 3.98 3.61 -25.33
CA PHE A 462 2.57 3.98 -25.19
C PHE A 462 2.04 4.72 -26.43
N PHE A 463 2.77 5.70 -26.96
CA PHE A 463 2.29 6.45 -28.12
C PHE A 463 2.35 5.66 -29.43
N VAL A 464 3.34 4.78 -29.62
CA VAL A 464 3.38 3.81 -30.74
C VAL A 464 2.19 2.85 -30.66
N TRP A 465 1.90 2.32 -29.49
CA TRP A 465 0.71 1.50 -29.30
C TRP A 465 -0.58 2.26 -29.60
N LEU A 466 -0.72 3.50 -29.10
CA LEU A 466 -1.90 4.33 -29.30
C LEU A 466 -2.11 4.66 -30.79
N SER A 467 -1.06 4.94 -31.55
CA SER A 467 -1.13 5.19 -32.98
C SER A 467 -1.62 3.96 -33.74
N LYS A 468 -1.10 2.78 -33.43
CA LYS A 468 -1.56 1.51 -34.04
C LYS A 468 -3.03 1.23 -33.78
N GLN A 469 -3.54 1.55 -32.59
CA GLN A 469 -4.96 1.40 -32.26
C GLN A 469 -5.86 2.35 -33.08
N LYS A 470 -5.41 3.57 -33.35
CA LYS A 470 -6.14 4.52 -34.22
C LYS A 470 -6.20 4.04 -35.66
N THR A 471 -5.07 3.54 -36.19
CA THR A 471 -4.99 3.05 -37.59
C THR A 471 -5.87 1.82 -37.78
N ARG A 472 -5.91 0.89 -36.84
CA ARG A 472 -6.74 -0.32 -36.92
C ARG A 472 -8.24 0.00 -36.94
N LYS A 473 -8.70 1.01 -36.14
CA LYS A 473 -10.11 1.49 -36.16
C LYS A 473 -10.49 2.28 -37.41
N LEU A 474 -9.54 2.78 -38.21
CA LEU A 474 -9.79 3.44 -39.50
C LEU A 474 -9.85 2.43 -40.66
N SER A 475 -9.34 1.21 -40.46
CA SER A 475 -9.35 0.12 -41.42
C SER A 475 -10.51 -0.88 -41.24
N GLU A 476 -11.22 -0.83 -40.12
CA GLU A 476 -12.49 -1.50 -39.83
C GLU A 476 -13.67 -0.56 -40.08
#